data_94508c645d6caa8f8c498a4841f31984
#
_entry.id   94508c645d6caa8f8c498a4841f31984
#
_cell.length_a   1.000
_cell.length_b   1.000
_cell.length_c   1.000
_cell.angle_alpha   90.00
_cell.angle_beta   90.00
_cell.angle_gamma   90.00
#
_symmetry.space_group_name_H-M   'P 1'
#
loop_
_entity.id
_entity.type
_entity.pdbx_description
1 polymer ?
#
loop_
_entity_poly.entity_id
_entity_poly.type
_entity_poly.pdbx_seq_one_letter_code
_entity_poly.pdbx_strand_id
1 'polypeptide(L)'
;MNILLAFKAEPDAGMLAEKEWQAAAQGNSGPDVSLLRSLLGADEQAAAALLLAQRKNGTPMSLTALSMGDERALHWLRYLMALGFEEAVLLEMAADLRFAPEFVARHSRMAASESAGSDNYRLPKQRRAEWANAILLAEMLGWPCFTQVERFTLDALFITLEQRTEHGLRCCRVRLPAVIAVRQCGEVALPVPGMRQRMAAGKAEIIRKTVAAEMPAMQCLQLARAEQRRGATLIDGQTVAEKAQKLWQDYLRQRMQP
;
A
#
# COMPACT_ATOMS: atom_id res chain seq x y z
N MET A 1 22.12 5.14 -4.79
CA MET A 1 20.77 4.99 -5.42
C MET A 1 19.75 5.58 -4.48
N ASN A 2 18.87 6.47 -4.95
CA ASN A 2 17.86 7.09 -4.10
C ASN A 2 16.51 6.42 -4.33
N ILE A 3 15.84 5.99 -3.28
CA ILE A 3 14.56 5.28 -3.35
C ILE A 3 13.53 6.01 -2.49
N LEU A 4 12.40 6.33 -3.08
CA LEU A 4 11.26 6.92 -2.41
C LEU A 4 10.17 5.87 -2.21
N LEU A 5 9.86 5.55 -0.97
CA LEU A 5 8.69 4.75 -0.59
C LEU A 5 7.51 5.70 -0.31
N ALA A 6 6.56 5.75 -1.25
CA ALA A 6 5.31 6.48 -1.03
C ALA A 6 4.26 5.54 -0.42
N PHE A 7 3.61 5.97 0.66
CA PHE A 7 2.57 5.21 1.33
C PHE A 7 1.45 6.11 1.85
N LYS A 8 0.31 5.50 2.18
CA LYS A 8 -0.80 6.15 2.86
C LYS A 8 -1.06 5.46 4.19
N ALA A 9 -1.14 6.25 5.25
CA ALA A 9 -1.63 5.77 6.54
C ALA A 9 -3.16 5.76 6.53
N GLU A 10 -3.77 4.58 6.62
CA GLU A 10 -5.22 4.44 6.59
C GLU A 10 -5.78 4.20 7.99
N PRO A 11 -6.97 4.74 8.34
CA PRO A 11 -7.62 4.41 9.59
C PRO A 11 -8.04 2.95 9.62
N ASP A 12 -7.94 2.31 10.78
CA ASP A 12 -8.39 0.92 11.00
C ASP A 12 -9.93 0.84 11.01
N ALA A 13 -10.53 0.89 9.83
CA ALA A 13 -11.99 0.82 9.67
C ALA A 13 -12.60 -0.50 10.19
N GLY A 14 -11.79 -1.53 10.45
CA GLY A 14 -12.24 -2.78 11.09
C GLY A 14 -12.67 -2.59 12.55
N MET A 15 -12.24 -1.50 13.19
CA MET A 15 -12.63 -1.16 14.57
C MET A 15 -13.95 -0.39 14.66
N LEU A 16 -14.52 0.04 13.54
CA LEU A 16 -15.81 0.75 13.54
C LEU A 16 -16.96 -0.19 13.93
N ALA A 17 -17.81 0.28 14.84
CA ALA A 17 -19.01 -0.43 15.21
C ALA A 17 -20.06 -0.37 14.08
N GLU A 18 -20.95 -1.36 14.01
CA GLU A 18 -22.00 -1.43 12.98
C GLU A 18 -22.89 -0.19 12.95
N LYS A 19 -23.20 0.39 14.14
CA LYS A 19 -23.99 1.63 14.26
C LYS A 19 -23.35 2.82 13.54
N GLU A 20 -22.02 2.89 13.51
CA GLU A 20 -21.28 3.97 12.85
C GLU A 20 -21.34 3.82 11.34
N TRP A 21 -21.28 2.58 10.83
CA TRP A 21 -21.50 2.29 9.43
C TRP A 21 -22.93 2.61 8.98
N GLN A 22 -23.94 2.28 9.82
CA GLN A 22 -25.34 2.60 9.52
C GLN A 22 -25.59 4.10 9.51
N ALA A 23 -25.01 4.85 10.45
CA ALA A 23 -25.10 6.30 10.48
C ALA A 23 -24.42 6.94 9.24
N ALA A 24 -23.26 6.42 8.84
CA ALA A 24 -22.51 6.88 7.66
C ALA A 24 -23.26 6.58 6.35
N ALA A 25 -23.98 5.48 6.26
CA ALA A 25 -24.76 5.10 5.09
C ALA A 25 -25.95 6.06 4.84
N GLN A 26 -26.42 6.75 5.88
CA GLN A 26 -27.47 7.77 5.79
C GLN A 26 -26.93 9.17 5.43
N GLY A 27 -25.60 9.35 5.50
CA GLY A 27 -24.90 10.60 5.21
C GLY A 27 -23.93 10.49 4.03
N ASN A 28 -23.45 11.62 3.53
CA ASN A 28 -22.54 11.67 2.39
C ASN A 28 -21.04 11.67 2.78
N SER A 29 -20.71 11.73 4.08
CA SER A 29 -19.34 11.93 4.57
C SER A 29 -18.58 10.66 4.98
N GLY A 30 -19.27 9.51 5.01
CA GLY A 30 -18.68 8.29 5.57
C GLY A 30 -18.62 8.29 7.10
N PRO A 31 -18.14 7.20 7.74
CA PRO A 31 -18.03 7.10 9.19
C PRO A 31 -16.93 8.02 9.72
N ASP A 32 -17.09 8.50 10.97
CA ASP A 32 -16.04 9.23 11.66
C ASP A 32 -14.88 8.29 12.03
N VAL A 33 -13.72 8.57 11.46
CA VAL A 33 -12.48 7.81 11.66
C VAL A 33 -11.44 8.57 12.47
N SER A 34 -11.79 9.73 13.03
CA SER A 34 -10.85 10.64 13.71
C SER A 34 -10.14 10.00 14.91
N LEU A 35 -10.81 9.13 15.64
CA LEU A 35 -10.29 8.44 16.82
C LEU A 35 -9.65 7.08 16.51
N LEU A 36 -9.71 6.63 15.28
CA LEU A 36 -9.12 5.34 14.91
C LEU A 36 -7.61 5.43 14.77
N ARG A 37 -6.90 4.39 15.22
CA ARG A 37 -5.49 4.26 14.92
C ARG A 37 -5.28 4.10 13.42
N SER A 38 -4.13 4.58 12.95
CA SER A 38 -3.71 4.37 11.57
C SER A 38 -3.03 3.03 11.38
N LEU A 39 -3.18 2.45 10.19
CA LEU A 39 -2.51 1.25 9.75
C LEU A 39 -1.59 1.57 8.57
N LEU A 40 -0.45 0.90 8.52
CA LEU A 40 0.34 0.76 7.32
C LEU A 40 -0.14 -0.50 6.59
N GLY A 41 -0.53 -0.39 5.34
CA GLY A 41 -1.08 -1.51 4.59
C GLY A 41 -0.06 -2.63 4.37
N ALA A 42 -0.56 -3.81 4.04
CA ALA A 42 0.28 -5.00 3.88
C ALA A 42 1.28 -4.87 2.72
N ASP A 43 0.88 -4.22 1.64
CA ASP A 43 1.72 -4.01 0.46
C ASP A 43 2.87 -3.04 0.75
N GLU A 44 2.63 -1.98 1.55
CA GLU A 44 3.69 -1.06 2.01
C GLU A 44 4.65 -1.73 2.98
N GLN A 45 4.11 -2.52 3.90
CA GLN A 45 4.96 -3.28 4.81
C GLN A 45 5.88 -4.21 4.02
N ALA A 46 5.36 -4.89 2.99
CA ALA A 46 6.14 -5.73 2.11
C ALA A 46 7.19 -4.94 1.33
N ALA A 47 6.81 -3.79 0.75
CA ALA A 47 7.73 -2.93 0.02
C ALA A 47 8.89 -2.43 0.91
N ALA A 48 8.57 -1.92 2.10
CA ALA A 48 9.57 -1.48 3.07
C ALA A 48 10.49 -2.63 3.49
N ALA A 49 9.94 -3.80 3.78
CA ALA A 49 10.70 -4.97 4.20
C ALA A 49 11.65 -5.48 3.10
N LEU A 50 11.20 -5.51 1.83
CA LEU A 50 12.05 -5.86 0.68
C LEU A 50 13.21 -4.87 0.51
N LEU A 51 12.96 -3.56 0.65
CA LEU A 51 14.02 -2.53 0.58
C LEU A 51 15.05 -2.70 1.69
N LEU A 52 14.59 -2.90 2.92
CA LEU A 52 15.47 -3.12 4.06
C LEU A 52 16.30 -4.39 3.92
N ALA A 53 15.73 -5.45 3.35
CA ALA A 53 16.45 -6.69 3.04
C ALA A 53 17.54 -6.46 1.97
N GLN A 54 17.26 -5.73 0.89
CA GLN A 54 18.24 -5.39 -0.14
C GLN A 54 19.40 -4.57 0.44
N ARG A 55 19.11 -3.61 1.31
CA ARG A 55 20.14 -2.80 1.97
C ARG A 55 21.00 -3.64 2.93
N LYS A 56 20.40 -4.54 3.69
CA LYS A 56 21.12 -5.47 4.55
C LYS A 56 22.06 -6.38 3.75
N ASN A 57 21.70 -6.72 2.54
CA ASN A 57 22.53 -7.51 1.61
C ASN A 57 23.64 -6.69 0.93
N GLY A 58 23.85 -5.43 1.34
CA GLY A 58 24.94 -4.60 0.88
C GLY A 58 24.64 -3.71 -0.34
N THR A 59 23.39 -3.62 -0.79
CA THR A 59 23.05 -2.69 -1.87
C THR A 59 23.09 -1.25 -1.36
N PRO A 60 23.96 -0.36 -1.89
CA PRO A 60 24.05 1.02 -1.44
C PRO A 60 22.84 1.82 -1.92
N MET A 61 22.02 2.27 -0.96
CA MET A 61 20.81 3.04 -1.23
C MET A 61 20.48 4.02 -0.11
N SER A 62 19.90 5.16 -0.48
CA SER A 62 19.24 6.08 0.43
C SER A 62 17.73 5.89 0.32
N LEU A 63 17.07 5.79 1.47
CA LEU A 63 15.64 5.51 1.58
C LEU A 63 14.91 6.72 2.14
N THR A 64 13.98 7.27 1.38
CA THR A 64 13.08 8.34 1.80
C THR A 64 11.66 7.79 1.92
N ALA A 65 10.98 8.05 3.04
CA ALA A 65 9.58 7.73 3.24
C ALA A 65 8.70 8.94 2.95
N LEU A 66 7.70 8.81 2.10
CA LEU A 66 6.74 9.86 1.76
C LEU A 66 5.33 9.42 2.12
N SER A 67 4.61 10.25 2.87
CA SER A 67 3.18 10.08 3.07
C SER A 67 2.42 11.37 2.76
N MET A 68 1.16 11.21 2.35
CA MET A 68 0.26 12.32 2.10
C MET A 68 -1.01 12.14 2.94
N GLY A 69 -1.42 13.19 3.64
CA GLY A 69 -2.59 13.18 4.50
C GLY A 69 -2.41 13.99 5.77
N ASP A 70 -2.97 13.52 6.86
CA ASP A 70 -2.93 14.17 8.16
C ASP A 70 -1.82 13.63 9.10
N GLU A 71 -1.83 14.11 10.33
CA GLU A 71 -0.85 13.74 11.36
C GLU A 71 -0.81 12.24 11.71
N ARG A 72 -1.83 11.45 11.35
CA ARG A 72 -1.85 10.00 11.56
C ARG A 72 -0.70 9.29 10.85
N ALA A 73 -0.18 9.87 9.77
CA ALA A 73 0.98 9.35 9.06
C ALA A 73 2.30 9.49 9.83
N LEU A 74 2.41 10.44 10.76
CA LEU A 74 3.65 10.71 11.51
C LEU A 74 4.15 9.49 12.28
N HIS A 75 3.24 8.70 12.84
CA HIS A 75 3.61 7.47 13.53
C HIS A 75 4.38 6.50 12.62
N TRP A 76 3.88 6.29 11.41
CA TRP A 76 4.49 5.39 10.44
C TRP A 76 5.75 5.94 9.80
N LEU A 77 5.82 7.25 9.55
CA LEU A 77 7.04 7.91 9.11
C LEU A 77 8.17 7.70 10.13
N ARG A 78 7.90 7.95 11.43
CA ARG A 78 8.87 7.69 12.50
C ARG A 78 9.23 6.20 12.64
N TYR A 79 8.25 5.32 12.43
CA TYR A 79 8.49 3.87 12.44
C TYR A 79 9.47 3.46 11.33
N LEU A 80 9.28 3.95 10.11
CA LEU A 80 10.18 3.69 8.98
C LEU A 80 11.57 4.29 9.22
N MET A 81 11.66 5.50 9.77
CA MET A 81 12.95 6.09 10.17
C MET A 81 13.64 5.24 11.24
N ALA A 82 12.91 4.70 12.21
CA ALA A 82 13.48 3.78 13.20
C ALA A 82 14.03 2.48 12.58
N LEU A 83 13.50 2.05 11.45
CA LEU A 83 14.01 0.92 10.66
C LEU A 83 15.18 1.30 9.75
N GLY A 84 15.49 2.60 9.64
CA GLY A 84 16.66 3.08 8.93
C GLY A 84 16.37 3.85 7.65
N PHE A 85 15.15 4.30 7.41
CA PHE A 85 14.94 5.33 6.39
C PHE A 85 15.62 6.62 6.85
N GLU A 86 16.37 7.24 5.96
CA GLU A 86 17.18 8.44 6.26
C GLU A 86 16.33 9.69 6.33
N GLU A 87 15.31 9.78 5.47
CA GLU A 87 14.42 10.92 5.37
C GLU A 87 12.96 10.53 5.45
N ALA A 88 12.14 11.43 5.98
CA ALA A 88 10.70 11.29 6.03
C ALA A 88 10.02 12.61 5.64
N VAL A 89 9.07 12.52 4.73
CA VAL A 89 8.32 13.68 4.20
C VAL A 89 6.83 13.45 4.42
N LEU A 90 6.17 14.43 5.04
CA LEU A 90 4.72 14.49 5.15
C LEU A 90 4.19 15.64 4.30
N LEU A 91 3.37 15.32 3.31
CA LEU A 91 2.57 16.30 2.58
C LEU A 91 1.24 16.45 3.32
N GLU A 92 1.14 17.50 4.14
CA GLU A 92 -0.02 17.76 4.99
C GLU A 92 -1.19 18.31 4.19
N MET A 93 -2.34 17.66 4.29
CA MET A 93 -3.59 18.15 3.77
C MET A 93 -4.79 17.52 4.49
N ALA A 94 -5.86 18.30 4.59
CA ALA A 94 -7.10 17.91 5.25
C ALA A 94 -8.12 17.25 4.32
N ALA A 95 -7.86 17.15 3.01
CA ALA A 95 -8.84 16.65 2.06
C ALA A 95 -8.87 15.11 2.01
N ASP A 96 -10.03 14.57 1.62
CA ASP A 96 -10.19 13.15 1.33
C ASP A 96 -9.54 12.79 -0.02
N LEU A 97 -8.41 12.11 0.05
CA LEU A 97 -7.61 11.73 -1.12
C LEU A 97 -8.07 10.44 -1.80
N ARG A 98 -9.09 9.77 -1.28
CA ARG A 98 -9.56 8.47 -1.82
C ARG A 98 -9.98 8.54 -3.29
N PHE A 99 -10.41 9.72 -3.71
CA PHE A 99 -10.95 9.95 -5.06
C PHE A 99 -10.17 10.98 -5.88
N ALA A 100 -8.93 11.26 -5.49
CA ALA A 100 -8.08 12.25 -6.14
C ALA A 100 -6.72 11.69 -6.57
N PRO A 101 -6.67 10.61 -7.39
CA PRO A 101 -5.41 9.97 -7.78
C PRO A 101 -4.47 10.92 -8.55
N GLU A 102 -5.01 11.80 -9.38
CA GLU A 102 -4.23 12.78 -10.16
C GLU A 102 -3.51 13.77 -9.23
N PHE A 103 -4.20 14.21 -8.19
CA PHE A 103 -3.66 15.08 -7.17
C PHE A 103 -2.52 14.40 -6.41
N VAL A 104 -2.74 13.16 -5.96
CA VAL A 104 -1.73 12.35 -5.26
C VAL A 104 -0.50 12.14 -6.15
N ALA A 105 -0.68 11.79 -7.42
CA ALA A 105 0.41 11.58 -8.36
C ALA A 105 1.22 12.87 -8.59
N ARG A 106 0.54 14.02 -8.79
CA ARG A 106 1.17 15.32 -9.01
C ARG A 106 2.07 15.74 -7.84
N HIS A 107 1.55 15.67 -6.62
CA HIS A 107 2.28 16.09 -5.43
C HIS A 107 3.38 15.09 -5.04
N SER A 108 3.17 13.80 -5.28
CA SER A 108 4.22 12.79 -5.16
C SER A 108 5.36 13.06 -6.14
N ARG A 109 5.08 13.50 -7.37
CA ARG A 109 6.10 13.93 -8.34
C ARG A 109 6.90 15.12 -7.82
N MET A 110 6.24 16.16 -7.29
CA MET A 110 6.90 17.35 -6.76
C MET A 110 7.85 17.00 -5.60
N ALA A 111 7.36 16.24 -4.62
CA ALA A 111 8.18 15.80 -3.49
C ALA A 111 9.42 15.01 -3.94
N ALA A 112 9.28 14.23 -4.99
CA ALA A 112 10.38 13.46 -5.53
C ALA A 112 11.39 14.27 -6.32
N SER A 113 10.98 15.29 -7.06
CA SER A 113 11.92 16.16 -7.76
C SER A 113 12.77 17.01 -6.81
N GLU A 114 12.25 17.28 -5.61
CA GLU A 114 12.97 18.04 -4.58
C GLU A 114 13.94 17.17 -3.75
N SER A 115 13.60 15.91 -3.51
CA SER A 115 14.48 14.95 -2.81
C SER A 115 15.57 14.39 -3.72
N ALA A 116 15.55 14.77 -4.99
CA ALA A 116 16.30 14.13 -6.04
C ALA A 116 17.46 14.98 -6.56
N GLY A 117 18.63 14.56 -6.27
CA GLY A 117 19.68 14.50 -7.28
C GLY A 117 19.24 13.48 -8.36
N SER A 118 19.76 13.59 -9.58
CA SER A 118 19.29 13.00 -10.85
C SER A 118 18.94 11.49 -10.95
N ASP A 119 18.98 10.71 -9.87
CA ASP A 119 18.89 9.25 -9.90
C ASP A 119 17.85 8.69 -8.92
N ASN A 120 16.58 9.07 -9.02
CA ASN A 120 15.53 8.65 -8.09
C ASN A 120 14.69 7.48 -8.59
N TYR A 121 14.48 6.53 -7.70
CA TYR A 121 13.61 5.38 -7.88
C TYR A 121 12.45 5.44 -6.89
N ARG A 122 11.25 5.06 -7.34
CA ARG A 122 10.03 5.14 -6.54
C ARG A 122 9.30 3.83 -6.48
N LEU A 123 8.85 3.49 -5.29
CA LEU A 123 7.87 2.44 -5.06
C LEU A 123 6.55 3.09 -4.64
N PRO A 124 5.57 3.23 -5.52
CA PRO A 124 4.22 3.58 -5.13
C PRO A 124 3.39 2.35 -4.81
N LYS A 125 2.38 2.56 -4.01
CA LYS A 125 1.44 1.58 -3.50
C LYS A 125 0.09 1.65 -4.20
N GLN A 126 -0.63 0.50 -4.28
CA GLN A 126 -2.03 0.42 -3.77
C GLN A 126 -2.91 -0.63 -4.45
N ARG A 127 -4.01 -1.10 -3.77
CA ARG A 127 -5.01 -2.06 -4.28
C ARG A 127 -5.81 -1.49 -5.46
N ARG A 128 -6.43 -2.28 -6.26
CA ARG A 128 -7.10 -2.09 -7.58
C ARG A 128 -7.41 -0.67 -8.11
N ALA A 129 -7.96 0.25 -7.31
CA ALA A 129 -8.08 1.68 -7.65
C ALA A 129 -6.77 2.46 -7.41
N GLU A 130 -5.84 1.91 -6.79
CA GLU A 130 -4.61 2.37 -6.20
C GLU A 130 -3.41 2.24 -7.14
N TRP A 131 -3.45 1.33 -8.11
CA TRP A 131 -2.47 1.33 -9.21
C TRP A 131 -2.61 2.54 -10.12
N ALA A 132 -3.78 3.21 -10.08
CA ALA A 132 -3.99 4.45 -10.81
C ALA A 132 -2.93 5.51 -10.41
N ASN A 133 -2.63 5.65 -9.12
CA ASN A 133 -1.60 6.59 -8.66
C ASN A 133 -0.21 6.23 -9.20
N ALA A 134 0.15 4.95 -9.21
CA ALA A 134 1.42 4.48 -9.73
C ALA A 134 1.55 4.73 -11.23
N ILE A 135 0.50 4.41 -11.97
CA ILE A 135 0.46 4.58 -13.43
C ILE A 135 0.51 6.08 -13.80
N LEU A 136 -0.32 6.91 -13.14
CA LEU A 136 -0.35 8.35 -13.36
C LEU A 136 1.00 9.01 -13.00
N LEU A 137 1.60 8.59 -11.89
CA LEU A 137 2.91 9.06 -11.49
C LEU A 137 3.99 8.71 -12.53
N ALA A 138 3.98 7.46 -13.00
CA ALA A 138 4.92 6.99 -14.02
C ALA A 138 4.77 7.76 -15.32
N GLU A 139 3.53 7.99 -15.77
CA GLU A 139 3.23 8.81 -16.94
C GLU A 139 3.76 10.23 -16.78
N MET A 140 3.49 10.87 -15.63
CA MET A 140 4.00 12.22 -15.34
C MET A 140 5.52 12.31 -15.29
N LEU A 141 6.21 11.21 -14.99
CA LEU A 141 7.67 11.13 -14.93
C LEU A 141 8.30 10.68 -16.24
N GLY A 142 7.52 10.13 -17.16
CA GLY A 142 8.02 9.45 -18.36
C GLY A 142 8.79 8.16 -18.03
N TRP A 143 8.44 7.47 -16.93
CA TRP A 143 9.13 6.26 -16.47
C TRP A 143 8.28 5.01 -16.67
N PRO A 144 8.89 3.84 -16.88
CA PRO A 144 8.16 2.58 -16.93
C PRO A 144 7.51 2.28 -15.58
N CYS A 145 6.28 1.70 -15.61
CA CYS A 145 5.52 1.30 -14.45
C CYS A 145 5.32 -0.21 -14.41
N PHE A 146 5.59 -0.82 -13.24
CA PHE A 146 5.36 -2.23 -13.00
C PHE A 146 4.49 -2.42 -11.77
N THR A 147 3.33 -3.04 -11.95
CA THR A 147 2.37 -3.33 -10.89
C THR A 147 2.41 -4.80 -10.49
N GLN A 148 1.81 -5.16 -9.34
CA GLN A 148 1.77 -6.53 -8.84
C GLN A 148 3.15 -7.20 -8.67
N VAL A 149 4.15 -6.44 -8.30
CA VAL A 149 5.50 -6.95 -8.05
C VAL A 149 5.54 -7.61 -6.68
N GLU A 150 5.86 -8.91 -6.65
CA GLU A 150 5.96 -9.70 -5.41
C GLU A 150 7.37 -9.67 -4.82
N ARG A 151 8.38 -9.63 -5.68
CA ARG A 151 9.79 -9.56 -5.29
C ARG A 151 10.59 -8.72 -6.27
N PHE A 152 11.68 -8.17 -5.80
CA PHE A 152 12.66 -7.51 -6.66
C PHE A 152 14.07 -7.61 -6.08
N THR A 153 15.06 -7.51 -6.96
CA THR A 153 16.46 -7.34 -6.60
C THR A 153 17.01 -6.12 -7.32
N LEU A 154 17.78 -5.32 -6.60
CA LEU A 154 18.36 -4.08 -7.09
C LEU A 154 19.85 -4.28 -7.42
N ASP A 155 20.24 -3.77 -8.56
CA ASP A 155 21.62 -3.62 -9.02
C ASP A 155 21.85 -2.13 -9.33
N ALA A 156 23.08 -1.70 -9.56
CA ALA A 156 23.42 -0.28 -9.72
C ALA A 156 22.57 0.46 -10.77
N LEU A 157 22.22 -0.19 -11.89
CA LEU A 157 21.49 0.41 -13.02
C LEU A 157 20.20 -0.33 -13.37
N PHE A 158 19.95 -1.48 -12.74
CA PHE A 158 18.85 -2.35 -13.11
C PHE A 158 18.08 -2.83 -11.88
N ILE A 159 16.82 -3.13 -12.08
CA ILE A 159 15.99 -3.87 -11.16
C ILE A 159 15.50 -5.15 -11.84
N THR A 160 15.61 -6.27 -11.15
CA THR A 160 14.99 -7.53 -11.57
C THR A 160 13.72 -7.72 -10.76
N LEU A 161 12.60 -7.89 -11.43
CA LEU A 161 11.25 -7.94 -10.86
C LEU A 161 10.64 -9.33 -11.05
N GLU A 162 9.98 -9.82 -10.01
CA GLU A 162 9.04 -10.94 -10.10
C GLU A 162 7.62 -10.37 -9.99
N GLN A 163 6.88 -10.42 -11.08
CA GLN A 163 5.55 -9.86 -11.23
C GLN A 163 4.50 -10.94 -11.35
N ARG A 164 3.42 -10.86 -10.59
CA ARG A 164 2.26 -11.72 -10.72
C ARG A 164 1.44 -11.31 -11.94
N THR A 165 1.15 -12.28 -12.82
CA THR A 165 0.25 -12.11 -13.97
C THR A 165 -0.89 -13.12 -13.88
N GLU A 166 -1.89 -13.01 -14.74
CA GLU A 166 -3.00 -13.98 -14.82
C GLU A 166 -2.51 -15.39 -15.16
N HIS A 167 -1.40 -15.52 -15.87
CA HIS A 167 -0.85 -16.80 -16.33
C HIS A 167 0.31 -17.31 -15.45
N GLY A 168 0.66 -16.63 -14.35
CA GLY A 168 1.74 -17.04 -13.47
C GLY A 168 2.69 -15.92 -13.06
N LEU A 169 3.95 -16.26 -12.79
CA LEU A 169 5.01 -15.31 -12.46
C LEU A 169 5.80 -14.95 -13.71
N ARG A 170 6.02 -13.66 -13.92
CA ARG A 170 6.90 -13.11 -14.93
C ARG A 170 8.12 -12.49 -14.28
N CYS A 171 9.32 -12.89 -14.72
CA CYS A 171 10.56 -12.25 -14.30
C CYS A 171 11.02 -11.29 -15.38
N CYS A 172 11.34 -10.05 -15.02
CA CYS A 172 11.80 -9.00 -15.93
C CYS A 172 13.01 -8.28 -15.32
N ARG A 173 14.00 -7.95 -16.16
CA ARG A 173 15.08 -7.03 -15.80
C ARG A 173 14.86 -5.69 -16.50
N VAL A 174 14.78 -4.64 -15.71
CA VAL A 174 14.40 -3.30 -16.16
C VAL A 174 15.53 -2.33 -15.83
N ARG A 175 15.84 -1.45 -16.77
CA ARG A 175 16.75 -0.34 -16.50
C ARG A 175 16.03 0.73 -15.68
N LEU A 176 16.71 1.26 -14.70
CA LEU A 176 16.20 2.34 -13.86
C LEU A 176 16.35 3.70 -14.59
N PRO A 177 15.51 4.70 -14.33
CA PRO A 177 14.48 4.75 -13.29
C PRO A 177 13.18 4.02 -13.63
N ALA A 178 12.42 3.61 -12.62
CA ALA A 178 11.13 2.94 -12.79
C ALA A 178 10.19 3.23 -11.60
N VAL A 179 8.90 3.08 -11.84
CA VAL A 179 7.85 3.11 -10.82
C VAL A 179 7.37 1.68 -10.57
N ILE A 180 7.43 1.24 -9.30
CA ILE A 180 7.16 -0.15 -8.91
C ILE A 180 6.04 -0.17 -7.88
N ALA A 181 4.93 -0.82 -8.19
CA ALA A 181 3.86 -1.10 -7.24
C ALA A 181 3.99 -2.53 -6.69
N VAL A 182 4.39 -2.62 -5.43
CA VAL A 182 4.61 -3.90 -4.74
C VAL A 182 3.28 -4.48 -4.27
N ARG A 183 3.17 -5.79 -4.33
CA ARG A 183 2.10 -6.59 -3.76
C ARG A 183 2.65 -7.51 -2.68
N GLN A 184 1.96 -7.61 -1.56
CA GLN A 184 2.32 -8.57 -0.51
C GLN A 184 2.13 -10.01 -1.01
N CYS A 185 3.15 -10.84 -0.83
CA CYS A 185 3.12 -12.27 -1.16
C CYS A 185 3.23 -13.20 0.06
N GLY A 186 3.15 -12.66 1.27
CA GLY A 186 3.10 -13.44 2.51
C GLY A 186 4.44 -13.85 3.13
N GLU A 187 5.55 -13.71 2.41
CA GLU A 187 6.84 -14.24 2.87
C GLU A 187 7.75 -13.23 3.61
N VAL A 188 7.47 -11.95 3.49
CA VAL A 188 8.35 -10.89 4.03
C VAL A 188 7.57 -10.05 5.03
N ALA A 189 7.99 -10.12 6.29
CA ALA A 189 7.43 -9.31 7.37
C ALA A 189 8.30 -8.06 7.62
N LEU A 190 7.64 -6.92 7.84
CA LEU A 190 8.34 -5.71 8.25
C LEU A 190 8.94 -5.92 9.65
N PRO A 191 10.26 -5.70 9.85
CA PRO A 191 10.88 -5.87 11.15
C PRO A 191 10.34 -4.88 12.17
N VAL A 192 10.41 -5.25 13.45
CA VAL A 192 10.02 -4.37 14.56
C VAL A 192 11.26 -3.61 15.05
N PRO A 193 11.26 -2.27 15.04
CA PRO A 193 12.39 -1.50 15.51
C PRO A 193 12.58 -1.62 17.02
N GLY A 194 13.83 -1.72 17.46
CA GLY A 194 14.20 -1.75 18.87
C GLY A 194 13.95 -0.41 19.58
N MET A 195 13.96 -0.42 20.93
CA MET A 195 13.69 0.78 21.74
C MET A 195 14.64 1.94 21.41
N ARG A 196 15.96 1.67 21.28
CA ARG A 196 16.94 2.72 20.92
C ARG A 196 16.65 3.36 19.57
N GLN A 197 16.27 2.57 18.58
CA GLN A 197 15.93 3.04 17.25
C GLN A 197 14.66 3.91 17.29
N ARG A 198 13.64 3.51 18.05
CA ARG A 198 12.42 4.29 18.25
C ARG A 198 12.70 5.63 18.93
N MET A 199 13.55 5.63 19.97
CA MET A 199 13.94 6.85 20.67
C MET A 199 14.71 7.81 19.76
N ALA A 200 15.64 7.32 18.95
CA ALA A 200 16.37 8.11 17.96
C ALA A 200 15.44 8.71 16.91
N ALA A 201 14.56 7.89 16.33
CA ALA A 201 13.58 8.33 15.34
C ALA A 201 12.53 9.31 15.92
N GLY A 202 12.23 9.21 17.23
CA GLY A 202 11.35 10.17 17.91
C GLY A 202 11.89 11.61 17.93
N LYS A 203 13.22 11.76 17.86
CA LYS A 203 13.92 13.06 17.84
C LYS A 203 14.25 13.52 16.40
N ALA A 204 14.10 12.65 15.41
CA ALA A 204 14.42 12.96 14.04
C ALA A 204 13.39 13.94 13.45
N GLU A 205 13.87 14.83 12.62
CA GLU A 205 13.05 15.80 11.92
C GLU A 205 12.28 15.12 10.79
N ILE A 206 10.98 15.43 10.68
CA ILE A 206 10.14 15.04 9.55
C ILE A 206 9.85 16.30 8.75
N ILE A 207 10.19 16.27 7.48
CA ILE A 207 9.93 17.40 6.57
C ILE A 207 8.41 17.47 6.36
N ARG A 208 7.80 18.58 6.81
CA ARG A 208 6.37 18.83 6.63
C ARG A 208 6.16 19.89 5.58
N LYS A 209 5.27 19.62 4.62
CA LYS A 209 4.87 20.56 3.58
C LYS A 209 3.36 20.60 3.51
N THR A 210 2.79 21.77 3.74
CA THR A 210 1.35 21.98 3.56
C THR A 210 1.04 22.08 2.08
N VAL A 211 0.08 21.29 1.65
CA VAL A 211 -0.39 21.26 0.27
C VAL A 211 -1.79 21.84 0.21
N ALA A 212 -2.02 22.78 -0.70
CA ALA A 212 -3.33 23.35 -0.90
C ALA A 212 -4.32 22.27 -1.39
N ALA A 213 -5.48 22.18 -0.76
CA ALA A 213 -6.53 21.27 -1.19
C ALA A 213 -7.11 21.74 -2.54
N GLU A 214 -7.12 20.84 -3.52
CA GLU A 214 -7.83 21.03 -4.77
C GLU A 214 -9.14 20.23 -4.73
N MET A 215 -10.16 20.70 -5.44
CA MET A 215 -11.40 19.92 -5.57
C MET A 215 -11.11 18.65 -6.39
N PRO A 216 -11.41 17.45 -5.86
CA PRO A 216 -11.20 16.22 -6.62
C PRO A 216 -12.18 16.16 -7.81
N ALA A 217 -11.72 15.56 -8.91
CA ALA A 217 -12.57 15.33 -10.09
C ALA A 217 -13.73 14.36 -9.81
N MET A 218 -13.61 13.52 -8.78
CA MET A 218 -14.61 12.58 -8.33
C MET A 218 -15.10 12.94 -6.92
N GLN A 219 -16.38 12.76 -6.69
CA GLN A 219 -17.01 12.96 -5.39
C GLN A 219 -17.60 11.67 -4.86
N CYS A 220 -17.37 11.36 -3.57
CA CYS A 220 -18.03 10.24 -2.92
C CYS A 220 -19.50 10.57 -2.70
N LEU A 221 -20.41 9.82 -3.34
CA LEU A 221 -21.85 9.99 -3.16
C LEU A 221 -22.36 9.16 -1.98
N GLN A 222 -21.79 7.98 -1.76
CA GLN A 222 -22.19 7.09 -0.66
C GLN A 222 -21.04 6.16 -0.30
N LEU A 223 -20.88 5.90 0.98
CA LEU A 223 -19.96 4.89 1.52
C LEU A 223 -20.76 3.94 2.42
N ALA A 224 -20.79 2.68 2.06
CA ALA A 224 -21.44 1.64 2.85
C ALA A 224 -20.50 0.45 3.03
N ARG A 225 -20.66 -0.26 4.15
CA ARG A 225 -19.96 -1.53 4.37
C ARG A 225 -20.49 -2.58 3.39
N ALA A 226 -19.59 -3.26 2.69
CA ALA A 226 -20.00 -4.37 1.83
C ALA A 226 -20.58 -5.50 2.70
N GLU A 227 -21.83 -5.87 2.48
CA GLU A 227 -22.42 -7.06 3.07
C GLU A 227 -21.76 -8.29 2.47
N GLN A 228 -20.81 -8.87 3.18
CA GLN A 228 -20.29 -10.19 2.85
C GLN A 228 -21.28 -11.26 3.37
N ARG A 229 -22.34 -11.49 2.64
CA ARG A 229 -23.16 -12.70 2.85
C ARG A 229 -22.34 -13.89 2.36
N ARG A 230 -21.54 -14.46 3.25
CA ARG A 230 -21.02 -15.80 3.03
C ARG A 230 -22.23 -16.75 3.17
N GLY A 231 -22.82 -17.12 2.06
CA GLY A 231 -23.77 -18.21 2.01
C GLY A 231 -23.05 -19.52 2.35
N ALA A 232 -22.73 -19.71 3.63
CA ALA A 232 -22.18 -20.99 4.08
C ALA A 232 -23.33 -22.00 4.13
N THR A 233 -23.28 -23.01 3.31
CA THR A 233 -24.15 -24.16 3.43
C THR A 233 -23.47 -25.18 4.32
N LEU A 234 -24.06 -25.46 5.48
CA LEU A 234 -23.58 -26.53 6.34
C LEU A 234 -24.06 -27.88 5.75
N ILE A 235 -23.11 -28.76 5.49
CA ILE A 235 -23.40 -30.10 5.00
C ILE A 235 -23.56 -31.02 6.21
N ASP A 236 -24.80 -31.41 6.50
CA ASP A 236 -25.10 -32.30 7.59
C ASP A 236 -24.99 -33.79 7.18
N GLY A 237 -24.45 -34.61 8.09
CA GLY A 237 -24.33 -36.06 7.95
C GLY A 237 -23.83 -36.66 9.27
N GLN A 238 -24.18 -37.91 9.53
CA GLN A 238 -23.80 -38.62 10.76
C GLN A 238 -22.31 -39.00 10.75
N THR A 239 -21.75 -39.24 9.57
CA THR A 239 -20.35 -39.63 9.39
C THR A 239 -19.61 -38.65 8.46
N VAL A 240 -18.28 -38.63 8.56
CA VAL A 240 -17.44 -37.87 7.64
C VAL A 240 -17.58 -38.31 6.20
N ALA A 241 -17.76 -39.61 5.99
CA ALA A 241 -17.98 -40.21 4.67
C ALA A 241 -19.28 -39.71 4.02
N GLU A 242 -20.38 -39.65 4.77
CA GLU A 242 -21.66 -39.11 4.29
C GLU A 242 -21.55 -37.61 3.94
N LYS A 243 -20.88 -36.86 4.76
CA LYS A 243 -20.64 -35.42 4.47
C LYS A 243 -19.82 -35.22 3.20
N ALA A 244 -18.76 -36.01 3.02
CA ALA A 244 -17.93 -35.98 1.82
C ALA A 244 -18.74 -36.42 0.57
N GLN A 245 -19.56 -37.44 0.67
CA GLN A 245 -20.39 -37.89 -0.43
C GLN A 245 -21.44 -36.86 -0.85
N LYS A 246 -22.11 -36.22 0.11
CA LYS A 246 -23.04 -35.11 -0.16
C LYS A 246 -22.34 -33.93 -0.80
N LEU A 247 -21.16 -33.51 -0.26
CA LEU A 247 -20.35 -32.44 -0.85
C LEU A 247 -20.02 -32.73 -2.32
N TRP A 248 -19.61 -33.97 -2.60
CA TRP A 248 -19.28 -34.38 -3.94
C TRP A 248 -20.53 -34.38 -4.87
N GLN A 249 -21.62 -35.02 -4.46
CA GLN A 249 -22.82 -35.18 -5.30
C GLN A 249 -23.54 -33.86 -5.56
N ASP A 250 -23.70 -33.03 -4.51
CA ASP A 250 -24.58 -31.86 -4.57
C ASP A 250 -23.86 -30.60 -5.05
N TYR A 251 -22.51 -30.53 -4.88
CA TYR A 251 -21.79 -29.28 -5.14
C TYR A 251 -20.57 -29.40 -6.07
N LEU A 252 -19.82 -30.49 -6.03
CA LEU A 252 -18.57 -30.58 -6.79
C LEU A 252 -18.73 -31.30 -8.13
N ARG A 253 -19.55 -32.34 -8.20
CA ARG A 253 -19.71 -33.17 -9.40
C ARG A 253 -20.09 -32.36 -10.64
N GLN A 254 -21.02 -31.41 -10.51
CA GLN A 254 -21.47 -30.57 -11.63
C GLN A 254 -20.43 -29.53 -12.04
N ARG A 255 -19.57 -29.08 -11.11
CA ARG A 255 -18.55 -28.04 -11.37
C ARG A 255 -17.23 -28.61 -11.90
N MET A 256 -17.02 -29.91 -11.75
CA MET A 256 -15.81 -30.62 -12.18
C MET A 256 -16.02 -31.49 -13.44
N GLN A 257 -17.20 -31.43 -14.05
CA GLN A 257 -17.39 -31.97 -15.40
C GLN A 257 -16.79 -30.93 -16.39
N PRO A 258 -15.91 -31.38 -17.31
CA PRO A 258 -15.26 -30.50 -18.28
C PRO A 258 -16.23 -29.88 -19.27
#